data_0d0e34ed79251a99c45543855447e987
#
_entry.id   0d0e34ed79251a99c45543855447e987
#
_cell.length_a   1.000
_cell.length_b   1.000
_cell.length_c   1.000
_cell.angle_alpha   90.00
_cell.angle_beta   90.00
_cell.angle_gamma   90.00
#
_symmetry.space_group_name_H-M   'P 1'
#
loop_
_entity.id
_entity.type
_entity.pdbx_description
1 polymer ?
#
loop_
_entity_poly.entity_id
_entity_poly.type
_entity_poly.pdbx_seq_one_letter_code
_entity_poly.pdbx_strand_id
1 'polypeptide(L)'
;MAVIDPTRTWQMIEQRLETTSNPRHRQVLSIVLEHMIAEAAPDLDRLMATVSADAVYHFWGNEGDSGPKGHDGVREYYAAFVASKANHLEYKMDRLVVDDHALVTEGDLHMLLPGATAQQMGFPVDDPAADYLYVSRQLIVWPVNEDGLITAEDSYTSGPLEFRKLDRAELPQAYLDRVHA
;
A
#
# COMPACT_ATOMS: atom_id res chain seq x y z
N MET A 1 17.69 -11.57 9.24
CA MET A 1 17.37 -11.10 7.86
C MET A 1 16.11 -10.27 7.99
N ALA A 2 16.03 -9.10 7.33
CA ALA A 2 14.84 -8.25 7.40
C ALA A 2 13.59 -9.01 6.92
N VAL A 3 12.48 -8.82 7.63
CA VAL A 3 11.23 -9.56 7.39
C VAL A 3 10.47 -9.02 6.18
N ILE A 4 10.72 -7.75 5.81
CA ILE A 4 10.21 -7.11 4.59
C ILE A 4 11.34 -6.43 3.80
N ASP A 5 11.11 -6.29 2.50
CA ASP A 5 11.88 -5.47 1.57
C ASP A 5 10.90 -4.61 0.76
N PRO A 6 10.67 -3.34 1.12
CA PRO A 6 9.71 -2.48 0.44
C PRO A 6 9.95 -2.33 -1.07
N THR A 7 11.19 -2.49 -1.56
CA THR A 7 11.51 -2.37 -2.99
C THR A 7 10.92 -3.50 -3.83
N ARG A 8 10.46 -4.59 -3.20
CA ARG A 8 9.79 -5.70 -3.88
C ARG A 8 8.33 -5.44 -4.19
N THR A 9 7.72 -4.47 -3.53
CA THR A 9 6.29 -4.14 -3.67
C THR A 9 5.87 -3.97 -5.12
N TRP A 10 6.69 -3.35 -5.96
CA TRP A 10 6.34 -3.03 -7.35
C TRP A 10 7.10 -3.82 -8.42
N GLN A 11 7.97 -4.76 -8.04
CA GLN A 11 8.79 -5.53 -8.99
C GLN A 11 7.97 -6.23 -10.08
N MET A 12 6.79 -6.78 -9.72
CA MET A 12 5.93 -7.44 -10.72
C MET A 12 5.37 -6.45 -11.75
N ILE A 13 5.11 -5.20 -11.37
CA ILE A 13 4.67 -4.15 -12.29
C ILE A 13 5.81 -3.76 -13.23
N GLU A 14 7.03 -3.58 -12.71
CA GLU A 14 8.22 -3.28 -13.52
C GLU A 14 8.46 -4.37 -14.57
N GLN A 15 8.46 -5.66 -14.16
CA GLN A 15 8.62 -6.80 -15.06
C GLN A 15 7.50 -6.86 -16.12
N ARG A 16 6.26 -6.51 -15.74
CA ARG A 16 5.14 -6.47 -16.68
C ARG A 16 5.32 -5.33 -17.69
N LEU A 17 5.81 -4.15 -17.27
CA LEU A 17 6.11 -3.02 -18.14
C LEU A 17 7.14 -3.35 -19.22
N GLU A 18 8.19 -4.16 -18.91
CA GLU A 18 9.22 -4.57 -19.85
C GLU A 18 8.64 -5.37 -21.04
N THR A 19 7.61 -6.15 -20.79
CA THR A 19 7.01 -7.06 -21.78
C THR A 19 5.73 -6.54 -22.42
N THR A 20 5.17 -5.41 -21.93
CA THR A 20 3.92 -4.84 -22.41
C THR A 20 4.16 -3.86 -23.55
N SER A 21 3.58 -4.11 -24.73
CA SER A 21 3.67 -3.24 -25.93
C SER A 21 2.46 -2.33 -26.13
N ASN A 22 1.28 -2.67 -25.57
CA ASN A 22 0.08 -1.84 -25.64
C ASN A 22 0.31 -0.50 -24.91
N PRO A 23 0.21 0.67 -25.59
CA PRO A 23 0.50 1.97 -24.96
C PRO A 23 -0.42 2.29 -23.78
N ARG A 24 -1.71 1.91 -23.87
CA ARG A 24 -2.67 2.17 -22.79
C ARG A 24 -2.37 1.32 -21.56
N HIS A 25 -2.07 0.02 -21.73
CA HIS A 25 -1.65 -0.84 -20.62
C HIS A 25 -0.35 -0.33 -19.97
N ARG A 26 0.60 0.17 -20.77
CA ARG A 26 1.82 0.81 -20.24
C ARG A 26 1.51 2.04 -19.39
N GLN A 27 0.57 2.89 -19.85
CA GLN A 27 0.14 4.07 -19.08
C GLN A 27 -0.46 3.66 -17.73
N VAL A 28 -1.38 2.68 -17.72
CA VAL A 28 -2.01 2.15 -16.49
C VAL A 28 -0.96 1.56 -15.54
N LEU A 29 -0.05 0.73 -16.02
CA LEU A 29 1.04 0.16 -15.22
C LEU A 29 1.96 1.25 -14.66
N SER A 30 2.30 2.25 -15.47
CA SER A 30 3.24 3.30 -15.07
C SER A 30 2.68 4.21 -13.99
N ILE A 31 1.40 4.57 -14.05
CA ILE A 31 0.80 5.45 -13.03
C ILE A 31 0.67 4.74 -11.67
N VAL A 32 0.30 3.45 -11.66
CA VAL A 32 0.23 2.68 -10.41
C VAL A 32 1.63 2.41 -9.84
N LEU A 33 2.63 2.13 -10.70
CA LEU A 33 4.03 2.03 -10.28
C LEU A 33 4.50 3.32 -9.60
N GLU A 34 4.25 4.46 -10.22
CA GLU A 34 4.61 5.78 -9.68
C GLU A 34 3.93 6.05 -8.32
N HIS A 35 2.66 5.69 -8.21
CA HIS A 35 1.89 5.80 -6.98
C HIS A 35 2.53 5.00 -5.83
N MET A 36 2.80 3.72 -6.05
CA MET A 36 3.41 2.83 -5.04
C MET A 36 4.81 3.30 -4.61
N ILE A 37 5.62 3.81 -5.56
CA ILE A 37 6.95 4.35 -5.25
C ILE A 37 6.84 5.62 -4.41
N ALA A 38 5.92 6.53 -4.75
CA ALA A 38 5.69 7.76 -4.00
C ALA A 38 5.18 7.51 -2.57
N GLU A 39 4.31 6.52 -2.40
CA GLU A 39 3.81 6.06 -1.10
C GLU A 39 4.96 5.52 -0.21
N ALA A 40 5.81 4.67 -0.77
CA ALA A 40 6.95 4.11 -0.05
C ALA A 40 8.01 5.18 0.32
N ALA A 41 8.17 6.23 -0.50
CA ALA A 41 9.07 7.35 -0.28
C ALA A 41 8.51 8.43 0.66
N PRO A 42 7.31 8.29 1.22
CA PRO A 42 6.32 9.22 1.76
C PRO A 42 6.37 10.64 1.16
N ASP A 43 6.37 10.70 -0.15
CA ASP A 43 6.27 11.95 -0.91
C ASP A 43 4.80 12.21 -1.26
N LEU A 44 4.10 12.86 -0.33
CA LEU A 44 2.65 13.07 -0.44
C LEU A 44 2.25 13.88 -1.69
N ASP A 45 3.03 14.87 -2.09
CA ASP A 45 2.69 15.68 -3.27
C ASP A 45 2.89 14.88 -4.56
N ARG A 46 3.95 14.08 -4.65
CA ARG A 46 4.20 13.15 -5.75
C ARG A 46 3.14 12.06 -5.83
N LEU A 47 2.72 11.51 -4.69
CA LEU A 47 1.65 10.53 -4.60
C LEU A 47 0.33 11.12 -5.08
N MET A 48 -0.06 12.28 -4.59
CA MET A 48 -1.32 12.94 -4.96
C MET A 48 -1.35 13.38 -6.43
N ALA A 49 -0.19 13.61 -7.06
CA ALA A 49 -0.11 13.89 -8.50
C ALA A 49 -0.51 12.69 -9.37
N THR A 50 -0.57 11.47 -8.82
CA THR A 50 -1.04 10.27 -9.51
C THR A 50 -2.56 10.07 -9.39
N VAL A 51 -3.23 10.81 -8.50
CA VAL A 51 -4.63 10.61 -8.12
C VAL A 51 -5.51 11.64 -8.83
N SER A 52 -6.63 11.21 -9.39
CA SER A 52 -7.63 12.09 -10.03
C SER A 52 -8.32 13.00 -9.01
N ALA A 53 -8.72 14.21 -9.45
CA ALA A 53 -9.43 15.17 -8.61
C ALA A 53 -10.78 14.66 -8.07
N ASP A 54 -11.40 13.72 -8.77
CA ASP A 54 -12.69 13.09 -8.42
C ASP A 54 -12.54 11.68 -7.84
N ALA A 55 -11.34 11.31 -7.37
CA ALA A 55 -11.06 9.97 -6.86
C ALA A 55 -11.96 9.59 -5.68
N VAL A 56 -12.42 8.33 -5.69
CA VAL A 56 -13.24 7.74 -4.61
C VAL A 56 -12.66 6.36 -4.29
N TYR A 57 -12.01 6.22 -3.15
CA TYR A 57 -11.43 4.96 -2.71
C TYR A 57 -12.44 4.11 -1.95
N HIS A 58 -12.34 2.80 -2.08
CA HIS A 58 -13.17 1.83 -1.38
C HIS A 58 -12.30 0.79 -0.67
N PHE A 59 -12.40 0.75 0.66
CA PHE A 59 -11.73 -0.25 1.49
C PHE A 59 -12.77 -1.21 2.07
N TRP A 60 -12.97 -2.31 1.39
CA TRP A 60 -13.97 -3.30 1.71
C TRP A 60 -13.46 -4.28 2.78
N GLY A 61 -14.13 -4.31 3.90
CA GLY A 61 -13.91 -5.25 5.00
C GLY A 61 -15.24 -5.80 5.53
N ASN A 62 -15.19 -6.50 6.65
CA ASN A 62 -16.37 -7.12 7.27
C ASN A 62 -17.43 -6.09 7.70
N GLU A 63 -17.03 -4.85 7.98
CA GLU A 63 -17.92 -3.76 8.41
C GLU A 63 -18.39 -2.85 7.26
N GLY A 64 -18.07 -3.23 6.02
CA GLY A 64 -18.39 -2.47 4.82
C GLY A 64 -17.23 -1.64 4.30
N ASP A 65 -17.56 -0.54 3.60
CA ASP A 65 -16.60 0.35 2.96
C ASP A 65 -16.15 1.46 3.92
N SER A 66 -14.86 1.53 4.20
CA SER A 66 -14.22 2.56 5.03
C SER A 66 -13.25 3.47 4.25
N GLY A 67 -13.20 3.35 2.92
CA GLY A 67 -12.27 4.10 2.07
C GLY A 67 -12.55 5.61 2.05
N PRO A 68 -11.52 6.45 1.88
CA PRO A 68 -11.66 7.90 1.80
C PRO A 68 -12.36 8.34 0.51
N LYS A 69 -13.09 9.45 0.55
CA LYS A 69 -13.88 9.97 -0.57
C LYS A 69 -13.39 11.36 -0.99
N GLY A 70 -13.20 11.53 -2.30
CA GLY A 70 -12.70 12.75 -2.90
C GLY A 70 -11.20 12.96 -2.69
N HIS A 71 -10.60 13.82 -3.51
CA HIS A 71 -9.15 14.08 -3.51
C HIS A 71 -8.63 14.53 -2.13
N ASP A 72 -9.37 15.39 -1.43
CA ASP A 72 -8.96 15.87 -0.11
C ASP A 72 -9.01 14.75 0.94
N GLY A 73 -10.06 13.91 0.90
CA GLY A 73 -10.15 12.75 1.80
C GLY A 73 -9.04 11.72 1.56
N VAL A 74 -8.67 11.48 0.30
CA VAL A 74 -7.53 10.61 -0.05
C VAL A 74 -6.22 11.22 0.47
N ARG A 75 -6.03 12.54 0.32
CA ARG A 75 -4.85 13.25 0.84
C ARG A 75 -4.75 13.15 2.37
N GLU A 76 -5.86 13.34 3.07
CA GLU A 76 -5.91 13.21 4.54
C GLU A 76 -5.58 11.79 4.99
N TYR A 77 -6.10 10.79 4.29
CA TYR A 77 -5.79 9.38 4.55
C TYR A 77 -4.30 9.10 4.44
N TYR A 78 -3.65 9.48 3.33
CA TYR A 78 -2.21 9.23 3.17
C TYR A 78 -1.36 10.05 4.14
N ALA A 79 -1.74 11.28 4.46
CA ALA A 79 -1.06 12.08 5.48
C ALA A 79 -1.12 11.39 6.85
N ALA A 80 -2.26 10.85 7.25
CA ALA A 80 -2.43 10.09 8.49
C ALA A 80 -1.65 8.77 8.46
N PHE A 81 -1.66 8.06 7.32
CA PHE A 81 -0.93 6.81 7.13
C PHE A 81 0.60 7.01 7.30
N VAL A 82 1.15 8.06 6.71
CA VAL A 82 2.56 8.43 6.88
C VAL A 82 2.86 8.86 8.32
N ALA A 83 1.99 9.68 8.92
CA ALA A 83 2.17 10.16 10.30
C ALA A 83 2.12 9.02 11.33
N SER A 84 1.32 7.99 11.11
CA SER A 84 1.23 6.80 11.96
C SER A 84 2.44 5.86 11.84
N LYS A 85 3.35 6.11 10.89
CA LYS A 85 4.50 5.27 10.55
C LYS A 85 4.11 3.85 10.05
N ALA A 86 2.87 3.65 9.64
CA ALA A 86 2.36 2.38 9.10
C ALA A 86 2.76 2.14 7.64
N ASN A 87 3.36 3.12 6.96
CA ASN A 87 3.77 3.05 5.55
C ASN A 87 5.06 2.24 5.30
N HIS A 88 5.52 1.46 6.26
CA HIS A 88 6.60 0.49 6.08
C HIS A 88 6.03 -0.86 5.71
N LEU A 89 5.91 -1.12 4.42
CA LEU A 89 5.26 -2.31 3.90
C LEU A 89 6.01 -2.96 2.75
N GLU A 90 5.74 -4.25 2.52
CA GLU A 90 6.03 -4.99 1.31
C GLU A 90 4.74 -5.65 0.84
N TYR A 91 4.29 -5.35 -0.38
CA TYR A 91 3.17 -6.04 -1.00
C TYR A 91 3.69 -7.14 -1.91
N LYS A 92 3.63 -8.37 -1.43
CA LYS A 92 4.09 -9.57 -2.15
C LYS A 92 3.04 -10.00 -3.15
N MET A 93 3.03 -9.35 -4.31
CA MET A 93 2.11 -9.68 -5.39
C MET A 93 2.42 -11.08 -5.95
N ASP A 94 1.39 -11.86 -6.19
CA ASP A 94 1.46 -13.12 -6.92
C ASP A 94 0.56 -13.17 -8.16
N ARG A 95 -0.29 -12.15 -8.34
CA ARG A 95 -1.14 -11.99 -9.53
C ARG A 95 -1.27 -10.52 -9.91
N LEU A 96 -1.17 -10.25 -11.23
CA LEU A 96 -1.38 -8.95 -11.84
C LEU A 96 -2.14 -9.11 -13.15
N VAL A 97 -3.22 -8.35 -13.30
CA VAL A 97 -4.02 -8.26 -14.53
C VAL A 97 -4.17 -6.80 -14.92
N VAL A 98 -3.87 -6.47 -16.18
CA VAL A 98 -4.02 -5.11 -16.72
C VAL A 98 -4.91 -5.14 -17.96
N ASP A 99 -5.81 -4.16 -18.05
CA ASP A 99 -6.58 -3.87 -19.24
C ASP A 99 -6.58 -2.36 -19.55
N ASP A 100 -7.48 -1.90 -20.44
CA ASP A 100 -7.56 -0.49 -20.84
C ASP A 100 -8.11 0.44 -19.75
N HIS A 101 -8.68 -0.10 -18.67
CA HIS A 101 -9.40 0.67 -17.66
C HIS A 101 -8.80 0.54 -16.26
N ALA A 102 -8.10 -0.55 -15.97
CA ALA A 102 -7.63 -0.82 -14.62
C ALA A 102 -6.38 -1.71 -14.58
N LEU A 103 -5.66 -1.63 -13.47
CA LEU A 103 -4.76 -2.66 -12.97
C LEU A 103 -5.46 -3.39 -11.83
N VAL A 104 -5.36 -4.71 -11.78
CA VAL A 104 -5.74 -5.54 -10.63
C VAL A 104 -4.50 -6.22 -10.09
N THR A 105 -4.28 -6.11 -8.80
CA THR A 105 -3.18 -6.76 -8.09
C THR A 105 -3.73 -7.62 -6.97
N GLU A 106 -3.15 -8.80 -6.77
CA GLU A 106 -3.48 -9.70 -5.66
C GLU A 106 -2.19 -10.22 -5.03
N GLY A 107 -2.16 -10.23 -3.69
CA GLY A 107 -0.98 -10.67 -2.96
C GLY A 107 -1.12 -10.52 -1.45
N ASP A 108 -0.04 -10.78 -0.73
CA ASP A 108 0.03 -10.63 0.71
C ASP A 108 0.70 -9.30 1.07
N LEU A 109 -0.05 -8.43 1.77
CA LEU A 109 0.47 -7.20 2.33
C LEU A 109 1.13 -7.49 3.68
N HIS A 110 2.41 -7.18 3.78
CA HIS A 110 3.20 -7.25 5.00
C HIS A 110 3.49 -5.83 5.50
N MET A 111 3.03 -5.46 6.67
CA MET A 111 3.25 -4.15 7.27
C MET A 111 4.03 -4.25 8.57
N LEU A 112 4.97 -3.33 8.77
CA LEU A 112 5.61 -3.11 10.07
C LEU A 112 4.84 -2.04 10.82
N LEU A 113 4.36 -2.39 12.00
CA LEU A 113 3.59 -1.50 12.85
C LEU A 113 4.33 -1.26 14.18
N PRO A 114 4.60 0.01 14.54
CA PRO A 114 4.95 0.31 15.94
C PRO A 114 3.82 -0.17 16.86
N GLY A 115 4.17 -0.74 18.01
CA GLY A 115 3.19 -1.32 18.93
C GLY A 115 2.10 -0.33 19.36
N ALA A 116 2.46 0.93 19.60
CA ALA A 116 1.48 1.98 19.90
C ALA A 116 0.50 2.20 18.74
N THR A 117 0.98 2.19 17.48
CA THR A 117 0.12 2.29 16.28
C THR A 117 -0.78 1.08 16.14
N ALA A 118 -0.23 -0.13 16.28
CA ALA A 118 -1.00 -1.38 16.23
C ALA A 118 -2.11 -1.42 17.30
N GLN A 119 -1.82 -0.93 18.51
CA GLN A 119 -2.80 -0.82 19.60
C GLN A 119 -3.94 0.15 19.25
N GLN A 120 -3.61 1.31 18.65
CA GLN A 120 -4.62 2.27 18.18
C GLN A 120 -5.50 1.71 17.06
N MET A 121 -4.96 0.82 16.22
CA MET A 121 -5.69 0.09 15.19
C MET A 121 -6.54 -1.08 15.74
N GLY A 122 -6.50 -1.31 17.07
CA GLY A 122 -7.31 -2.35 17.72
C GLY A 122 -6.69 -3.76 17.75
N PHE A 123 -5.40 -3.90 17.38
CA PHE A 123 -4.72 -5.20 17.48
C PHE A 123 -4.38 -5.57 18.93
N PRO A 124 -4.32 -6.87 19.24
CA PRO A 124 -3.98 -7.36 20.58
C PRO A 124 -2.46 -7.22 20.84
N VAL A 125 -2.03 -6.03 21.27
CA VAL A 125 -0.64 -5.69 21.56
C VAL A 125 -0.31 -6.00 23.02
N ASP A 126 0.72 -6.82 23.26
CA ASP A 126 1.24 -7.15 24.59
C ASP A 126 2.32 -6.17 25.07
N ASP A 127 3.00 -5.49 24.14
CA ASP A 127 4.08 -4.55 24.41
C ASP A 127 4.03 -3.35 23.43
N PRO A 128 3.46 -2.21 23.85
CA PRO A 128 3.34 -1.03 22.99
C PRO A 128 4.70 -0.41 22.56
N ALA A 129 5.80 -0.79 23.22
CA ALA A 129 7.15 -0.33 22.88
C ALA A 129 7.84 -1.22 21.83
N ALA A 130 7.26 -2.38 21.52
CA ALA A 130 7.78 -3.29 20.50
C ALA A 130 7.21 -2.97 19.10
N ASP A 131 7.74 -3.66 18.10
CA ASP A 131 7.26 -3.62 16.72
C ASP A 131 6.58 -4.94 16.35
N TYR A 132 5.63 -4.85 15.44
CA TYR A 132 4.80 -5.99 15.04
C TYR A 132 4.79 -6.14 13.52
N LEU A 133 4.74 -7.39 13.06
CA LEU A 133 4.39 -7.74 11.70
C LEU A 133 2.88 -7.97 11.63
N TYR A 134 2.23 -7.30 10.70
CA TYR A 134 0.86 -7.57 10.27
C TYR A 134 0.89 -8.11 8.85
N VAL A 135 0.18 -9.20 8.58
CA VAL A 135 0.02 -9.76 7.23
C VAL A 135 -1.46 -9.92 6.92
N SER A 136 -1.88 -9.48 5.75
CA SER A 136 -3.23 -9.72 5.23
C SER A 136 -3.18 -10.05 3.74
N ARG A 137 -4.10 -10.88 3.28
CA ARG A 137 -4.33 -11.07 1.85
C ARG A 137 -5.14 -9.92 1.31
N GLN A 138 -4.68 -9.33 0.20
CA GLN A 138 -5.37 -8.23 -0.44
C GLN A 138 -5.53 -8.47 -1.94
N LEU A 139 -6.69 -8.03 -2.43
CA LEU A 139 -6.94 -7.78 -3.84
C LEU A 139 -7.23 -6.29 -3.97
N ILE A 140 -6.52 -5.61 -4.87
CA ILE A 140 -6.69 -4.18 -5.11
C ILE A 140 -7.00 -3.98 -6.59
N VAL A 141 -8.09 -3.27 -6.87
CA VAL A 141 -8.43 -2.78 -8.20
C VAL A 141 -8.06 -1.29 -8.27
N TRP A 142 -7.26 -0.92 -9.27
CA TRP A 142 -6.77 0.42 -9.54
C TRP A 142 -7.38 0.95 -10.84
N PRO A 143 -8.58 1.51 -10.83
CA PRO A 143 -9.17 2.14 -12.01
C PRO A 143 -8.37 3.38 -12.42
N VAL A 144 -8.15 3.53 -13.74
CA VAL A 144 -7.39 4.64 -14.31
C VAL A 144 -8.21 5.30 -15.42
N ASN A 145 -8.42 6.62 -15.33
CA ASN A 145 -9.19 7.39 -16.31
C ASN A 145 -8.43 7.59 -17.63
N GLU A 146 -9.06 8.25 -18.59
CA GLU A 146 -8.48 8.51 -19.91
C GLU A 146 -7.25 9.45 -19.84
N ASP A 147 -7.19 10.33 -18.83
CA ASP A 147 -6.04 11.20 -18.57
C ASP A 147 -4.84 10.45 -17.98
N GLY A 148 -5.02 9.17 -17.59
CA GLY A 148 -3.99 8.32 -17.00
C GLY A 148 -3.81 8.51 -15.50
N LEU A 149 -4.83 9.03 -14.80
CA LEU A 149 -4.84 9.21 -13.35
C LEU A 149 -5.66 8.12 -12.65
N ILE A 150 -5.25 7.74 -11.44
CA ILE A 150 -5.96 6.77 -10.60
C ILE A 150 -7.24 7.41 -10.06
N THR A 151 -8.38 6.78 -10.31
CA THR A 151 -9.69 7.26 -9.83
C THR A 151 -10.18 6.52 -8.59
N ALA A 152 -9.59 5.38 -8.29
CA ALA A 152 -9.91 4.61 -7.09
C ALA A 152 -8.76 3.68 -6.69
N GLU A 153 -8.75 3.30 -5.44
CA GLU A 153 -8.08 2.14 -4.89
C GLU A 153 -9.14 1.30 -4.19
N ASP A 154 -9.64 0.27 -4.89
CA ASP A 154 -10.68 -0.59 -4.35
C ASP A 154 -10.03 -1.82 -3.73
N SER A 155 -9.80 -1.76 -2.43
CA SER A 155 -9.13 -2.80 -1.66
C SER A 155 -10.12 -3.76 -1.03
N TYR A 156 -9.83 -5.06 -1.17
CA TYR A 156 -10.56 -6.16 -0.53
C TYR A 156 -9.58 -6.94 0.33
N THR A 157 -9.81 -6.98 1.64
CA THR A 157 -8.90 -7.62 2.60
C THR A 157 -9.52 -8.82 3.27
N SER A 158 -8.69 -9.86 3.49
CA SER A 158 -9.09 -11.04 4.29
C SER A 158 -9.18 -10.77 5.79
N GLY A 159 -8.72 -9.59 6.24
CA GLY A 159 -8.33 -9.40 7.63
C GLY A 159 -6.97 -10.04 7.94
N PRO A 160 -6.55 -10.08 9.22
CA PRO A 160 -5.22 -10.54 9.59
C PRO A 160 -5.03 -12.04 9.36
N LEU A 161 -4.03 -12.41 8.57
CA LEU A 161 -3.51 -13.78 8.44
C LEU A 161 -2.43 -14.05 9.46
N GLU A 162 -1.62 -13.04 9.78
CA GLU A 162 -0.57 -13.08 10.79
C GLU A 162 -0.52 -11.75 11.53
N PHE A 163 -0.38 -11.80 12.84
CA PHE A 163 -0.02 -10.67 13.68
C PHE A 163 0.92 -11.16 14.77
N ARG A 164 2.17 -10.71 14.73
CA ARG A 164 3.18 -11.13 15.71
C ARG A 164 4.16 -10.04 16.06
N LYS A 165 4.69 -10.13 17.27
CA LYS A 165 5.83 -9.32 17.71
C LYS A 165 7.08 -9.68 16.93
N LEU A 166 7.93 -8.68 16.66
CA LEU A 166 9.19 -8.82 15.93
C LEU A 166 10.39 -8.68 16.88
N ASP A 167 11.42 -9.46 16.58
CA ASP A 167 12.74 -9.20 17.13
C ASP A 167 13.42 -8.05 16.37
N ARG A 168 14.23 -7.24 17.07
CA ARG A 168 14.97 -6.13 16.46
C ARG A 168 15.82 -6.55 15.23
N ALA A 169 16.32 -7.77 15.22
CA ALA A 169 17.13 -8.32 14.13
C ALA A 169 16.32 -8.62 12.84
N GLU A 170 14.97 -8.64 12.94
CA GLU A 170 14.07 -8.82 11.80
C GLU A 170 13.70 -7.49 11.13
N LEU A 171 13.94 -6.35 11.80
CA LEU A 171 13.56 -5.02 11.31
C LEU A 171 14.59 -4.53 10.27
N PRO A 172 14.12 -3.98 9.13
CA PRO A 172 15.00 -3.30 8.17
C PRO A 172 15.66 -2.07 8.79
N GLN A 173 16.92 -1.77 8.40
CA GLN A 173 17.63 -0.60 8.93
C GLN A 173 16.87 0.71 8.64
N ALA A 174 16.31 0.85 7.44
CA ALA A 174 15.51 2.04 7.06
C ALA A 174 14.28 2.25 7.96
N TYR A 175 13.66 1.17 8.46
CA TYR A 175 12.60 1.26 9.45
C TYR A 175 13.13 1.76 10.78
N LEU A 176 14.24 1.19 11.27
CA LEU A 176 14.87 1.57 12.54
C LEU A 176 15.24 3.06 12.54
N ASP A 177 15.86 3.53 11.46
CA ASP A 177 16.29 4.93 11.31
C ASP A 177 15.12 5.93 11.30
N ARG A 178 13.91 5.47 10.95
CA ARG A 178 12.73 6.32 10.77
C ARG A 178 11.80 6.29 11.98
N VAL A 179 11.68 5.14 12.61
CA VAL A 179 10.73 4.90 13.71
C VAL A 179 11.39 5.06 15.07
N HIS A 180 12.67 4.68 15.18
CA HIS A 180 13.41 4.62 16.43
C HIS A 180 14.63 5.59 16.49
N ALA A 181 14.65 6.61 15.59
CA ALA A 181 15.70 7.65 15.60
C ALA A 181 15.55 8.63 16.77
#